data_36776bd51902f8667889dc46a9230d9f
#
_entry.id   36776bd51902f8667889dc46a9230d9f
#
_cell.length_a   1.000
_cell.length_b   1.000
_cell.length_c   1.000
_cell.angle_alpha   90.00
_cell.angle_beta   90.00
_cell.angle_gamma   90.00
#
_symmetry.space_group_name_H-M   'P 1'
#
loop_
_entity.id
_entity.type
_entity.pdbx_description
1 polymer ?
#
loop_
_entity_poly.entity_id
_entity_poly.type
_entity_poly.pdbx_seq_one_letter_code
_entity_poly.pdbx_strand_id
1 'polypeptide(L)'
;SAVSTACAAGSNAIGDAFRLLQLGKADAMVCGGAEASITPLGVAGFASAKALSFRNDDPSTASRPFDSQRDGFVIGEGAGVLILETLDHALKRDATIHAEIIGYGTTCDAHHITSPTPGGVGGAEAMKLALIDGQINPEEVDYINAHGTSTPANDSNETSAIKAALGNHAYQVPTSSTKSMTGHLLGGSGGIEAVACALAIKHEIIPPTINYSNPDPNCDLDYVPNKAREKKLGVVLSNSFGFGGHNV
;
A
#
# COMPACT_ATOMS: atom_id res chain seq x y z
N SER A 1 -13.20 16.83 4.88
CA SER A 1 -13.79 16.06 3.75
C SER A 1 -13.63 14.57 3.99
N ALA A 2 -14.47 13.76 3.34
CA ALA A 2 -14.33 12.32 3.30
C ALA A 2 -13.95 11.90 1.89
N VAL A 3 -12.93 11.04 1.78
CA VAL A 3 -12.49 10.42 0.52
C VAL A 3 -13.01 8.98 0.51
N SER A 4 -13.61 8.55 -0.59
CA SER A 4 -14.18 7.21 -0.73
C SER A 4 -13.77 6.62 -2.08
N THR A 5 -12.60 5.97 -2.09
CA THR A 5 -12.00 5.29 -3.24
C THR A 5 -11.67 3.83 -2.89
N ALA A 6 -12.62 3.17 -2.19
CA ALA A 6 -12.48 1.80 -1.70
C ALA A 6 -11.15 1.60 -0.95
N CYS A 7 -10.38 0.56 -1.28
CA CYS A 7 -9.13 0.24 -0.58
C CYS A 7 -8.03 1.31 -0.73
N ALA A 8 -8.17 2.25 -1.66
CA ALA A 8 -7.23 3.35 -1.87
C ALA A 8 -7.62 4.63 -1.07
N ALA A 9 -8.74 4.63 -0.33
CA ALA A 9 -9.27 5.84 0.29
C ALA A 9 -8.29 6.50 1.27
N GLY A 10 -7.59 5.72 2.10
CA GLY A 10 -6.58 6.25 3.04
C GLY A 10 -5.41 6.92 2.33
N SER A 11 -4.88 6.29 1.29
CA SER A 11 -3.78 6.85 0.49
C SER A 11 -4.21 8.09 -0.29
N ASN A 12 -5.42 8.10 -0.89
CA ASN A 12 -5.95 9.30 -1.52
C ASN A 12 -6.16 10.45 -0.52
N ALA A 13 -6.66 10.15 0.68
CA ALA A 13 -6.84 11.18 1.72
C ALA A 13 -5.50 11.83 2.12
N ILE A 14 -4.42 11.04 2.17
CA ILE A 14 -3.07 11.53 2.42
C ILE A 14 -2.57 12.36 1.23
N GLY A 15 -2.75 11.87 0.00
CA GLY A 15 -2.36 12.57 -1.22
C GLY A 15 -3.10 13.91 -1.40
N ASP A 16 -4.41 13.94 -1.14
CA ASP A 16 -5.20 15.18 -1.20
C ASP A 16 -4.72 16.20 -0.14
N ALA A 17 -4.42 15.73 1.08
CA ALA A 17 -3.87 16.58 2.12
C ALA A 17 -2.50 17.15 1.72
N PHE A 18 -1.62 16.31 1.15
CA PHE A 18 -0.32 16.73 0.61
C PHE A 18 -0.48 17.83 -0.46
N ARG A 19 -1.40 17.66 -1.42
CA ARG A 19 -1.68 18.68 -2.44
C ARG A 19 -2.19 20.00 -1.85
N LEU A 20 -3.07 19.95 -0.84
CA LEU A 20 -3.58 21.16 -0.20
C LEU A 20 -2.46 21.93 0.53
N LEU A 21 -1.53 21.24 1.17
CA LEU A 21 -0.36 21.85 1.78
C LEU A 21 0.57 22.48 0.73
N GLN A 22 0.86 21.77 -0.37
CA GLN A 22 1.66 22.32 -1.48
C GLN A 22 1.04 23.57 -2.10
N LEU A 23 -0.28 23.63 -2.17
CA LEU A 23 -1.02 24.79 -2.68
C LEU A 23 -1.14 25.94 -1.66
N GLY A 24 -0.56 25.81 -0.47
CA GLY A 24 -0.64 26.82 0.59
C GLY A 24 -2.06 27.04 1.11
N LYS A 25 -2.93 26.02 1.05
CA LYS A 25 -4.32 26.09 1.56
C LYS A 25 -4.41 25.76 3.04
N ALA A 26 -3.39 25.17 3.61
CA ALA A 26 -3.26 24.88 5.03
C ALA A 26 -1.76 24.81 5.39
N ASP A 27 -1.45 25.03 6.66
CA ASP A 27 -0.08 24.81 7.20
C ASP A 27 0.05 23.42 7.82
N ALA A 28 -1.08 22.82 8.27
CA ALA A 28 -1.14 21.49 8.84
C ALA A 28 -2.45 20.79 8.47
N MET A 29 -2.40 19.48 8.23
CA MET A 29 -3.55 18.65 7.89
C MET A 29 -3.52 17.35 8.71
N VAL A 30 -4.69 16.96 9.24
CA VAL A 30 -4.90 15.62 9.80
C VAL A 30 -5.52 14.75 8.71
N CYS A 31 -4.89 13.66 8.34
CA CYS A 31 -5.32 12.80 7.25
C CYS A 31 -5.00 11.33 7.53
N GLY A 32 -5.54 10.42 6.74
CA GLY A 32 -5.36 8.98 6.87
C GLY A 32 -6.64 8.22 6.59
N GLY A 33 -6.78 7.04 7.18
CA GLY A 33 -7.95 6.20 7.00
C GLY A 33 -8.30 5.40 8.25
N ALA A 34 -9.57 5.07 8.39
CA ALA A 34 -10.10 4.22 9.44
C ALA A 34 -11.18 3.31 8.86
N GLU A 35 -11.23 2.07 9.33
CA GLU A 35 -12.21 1.08 8.86
C GLU A 35 -12.61 0.14 10.00
N ALA A 36 -13.90 -0.19 10.06
CA ALA A 36 -14.48 -1.17 10.98
C ALA A 36 -15.61 -1.92 10.25
N SER A 37 -15.23 -2.74 9.27
CA SER A 37 -16.15 -3.40 8.33
C SER A 37 -16.44 -4.86 8.67
N ILE A 38 -15.93 -5.41 9.78
CA ILE A 38 -16.24 -6.78 10.23
C ILE A 38 -17.66 -6.82 10.83
N THR A 39 -18.61 -6.71 9.96
CA THR A 39 -20.04 -6.81 10.23
C THR A 39 -20.65 -7.96 9.43
N PRO A 40 -21.80 -8.52 9.81
CA PRO A 40 -22.45 -9.57 9.03
C PRO A 40 -22.64 -9.21 7.57
N LEU A 41 -23.01 -7.94 7.27
CA LEU A 41 -23.20 -7.47 5.90
C LEU A 41 -21.88 -7.30 5.15
N GLY A 42 -20.86 -6.73 5.81
CA GLY A 42 -19.53 -6.57 5.23
C GLY A 42 -18.90 -7.91 4.86
N VAL A 43 -18.90 -8.87 5.80
CA VAL A 43 -18.36 -10.21 5.54
C VAL A 43 -19.17 -10.94 4.46
N ALA A 44 -20.50 -10.89 4.50
CA ALA A 44 -21.34 -11.52 3.48
C ALA A 44 -21.12 -10.91 2.09
N GLY A 45 -20.95 -9.60 1.99
CA GLY A 45 -20.68 -8.90 0.73
C GLY A 45 -19.36 -9.34 0.09
N PHE A 46 -18.26 -9.31 0.84
CA PHE A 46 -16.97 -9.74 0.33
C PHE A 46 -16.88 -11.25 0.09
N ALA A 47 -17.56 -12.07 0.90
CA ALA A 47 -17.69 -13.51 0.66
C ALA A 47 -18.44 -13.79 -0.65
N SER A 48 -19.56 -13.10 -0.90
CA SER A 48 -20.31 -13.20 -2.16
C SER A 48 -19.49 -12.78 -3.38
N ALA A 49 -18.62 -11.76 -3.21
CA ALA A 49 -17.67 -11.33 -4.24
C ALA A 49 -16.50 -12.31 -4.43
N LYS A 50 -16.41 -13.38 -3.61
CA LYS A 50 -15.29 -14.36 -3.62
C LYS A 50 -13.92 -13.70 -3.42
N ALA A 51 -13.88 -12.64 -2.61
CA ALA A 51 -12.67 -11.87 -2.36
C ALA A 51 -11.93 -12.31 -1.08
N LEU A 52 -12.62 -13.00 -0.16
CA LEU A 52 -12.06 -13.45 1.10
C LEU A 52 -11.37 -14.80 1.00
N SER A 53 -10.33 -14.99 1.81
CA SER A 53 -9.75 -16.31 2.06
C SER A 53 -10.77 -17.24 2.74
N PHE A 54 -10.77 -18.50 2.33
CA PHE A 54 -11.58 -19.57 2.94
C PHE A 54 -10.78 -20.44 3.91
N ARG A 55 -9.57 -20.08 4.24
CA ARG A 55 -8.67 -20.84 5.11
C ARG A 55 -9.04 -20.70 6.60
N ASN A 56 -10.20 -21.28 6.98
CA ASN A 56 -10.71 -21.22 8.33
C ASN A 56 -10.11 -22.29 9.28
N ASP A 57 -9.51 -23.34 8.73
CA ASP A 57 -8.85 -24.40 9.51
C ASP A 57 -7.52 -23.93 10.11
N ASP A 58 -6.86 -22.97 9.46
CA ASP A 58 -5.64 -22.33 9.96
C ASP A 58 -5.66 -20.82 9.64
N PRO A 59 -6.46 -20.04 10.39
CA PRO A 59 -6.67 -18.62 10.13
C PRO A 59 -5.41 -17.78 10.30
N SER A 60 -4.45 -18.24 11.10
CA SER A 60 -3.18 -17.53 11.32
C SER A 60 -2.31 -17.47 10.05
N THR A 61 -2.51 -18.40 9.11
CA THR A 61 -1.82 -18.46 7.83
C THR A 61 -2.68 -18.05 6.63
N ALA A 62 -3.87 -17.52 6.86
CA ALA A 62 -4.82 -17.18 5.80
C ALA A 62 -4.34 -16.02 4.94
N SER A 63 -3.87 -14.92 5.55
CA SER A 63 -3.25 -13.81 4.82
C SER A 63 -1.82 -14.19 4.44
N ARG A 64 -1.59 -14.44 3.14
CA ARG A 64 -0.30 -14.89 2.57
C ARG A 64 0.01 -14.20 1.25
N PRO A 65 0.23 -12.88 1.25
CA PRO A 65 0.51 -12.15 0.03
C PRO A 65 1.67 -12.76 -0.76
N PHE A 66 1.51 -12.83 -2.09
CA PHE A 66 2.48 -13.35 -3.07
C PHE A 66 2.78 -14.84 -2.97
N ASP A 67 2.27 -15.56 -1.98
CA ASP A 67 2.38 -17.02 -1.89
C ASP A 67 1.49 -17.69 -2.96
N SER A 68 1.95 -18.80 -3.57
CA SER A 68 1.19 -19.49 -4.63
C SER A 68 -0.12 -20.11 -4.15
N GLN A 69 -0.27 -20.30 -2.83
CA GLN A 69 -1.48 -20.87 -2.20
C GLN A 69 -2.41 -19.78 -1.64
N ARG A 70 -2.20 -18.50 -1.98
CA ARG A 70 -3.12 -17.43 -1.60
C ARG A 70 -4.49 -17.63 -2.26
N ASP A 71 -5.54 -17.35 -1.54
CA ASP A 71 -6.92 -17.60 -2.00
C ASP A 71 -7.90 -16.42 -1.76
N GLY A 72 -7.41 -15.32 -1.21
CA GLY A 72 -8.23 -14.15 -0.89
C GLY A 72 -7.64 -13.35 0.26
N PHE A 73 -8.22 -12.19 0.54
CA PHE A 73 -7.77 -11.38 1.66
C PHE A 73 -8.46 -11.74 2.98
N VAL A 74 -7.87 -11.35 4.08
CA VAL A 74 -8.47 -11.38 5.43
C VAL A 74 -8.84 -9.96 5.80
N ILE A 75 -10.09 -9.71 6.22
CA ILE A 75 -10.53 -8.38 6.65
C ILE A 75 -9.81 -8.02 7.95
N GLY A 76 -9.22 -6.82 7.98
CA GLY A 76 -8.71 -6.18 9.18
C GLY A 76 -9.53 -4.95 9.54
N GLU A 77 -9.45 -4.49 10.79
CA GLU A 77 -10.04 -3.25 11.27
C GLU A 77 -8.98 -2.40 11.96
N GLY A 78 -9.14 -1.09 11.93
CA GLY A 78 -8.24 -0.17 12.60
C GLY A 78 -8.18 1.19 11.93
N ALA A 79 -7.20 1.99 12.34
CA ALA A 79 -6.99 3.33 11.82
C ALA A 79 -5.49 3.66 11.77
N GLY A 80 -5.10 4.40 10.73
CA GLY A 80 -3.81 5.07 10.62
C GLY A 80 -4.04 6.54 10.29
N VAL A 81 -3.52 7.42 11.16
CA VAL A 81 -3.72 8.87 11.05
C VAL A 81 -2.35 9.55 11.11
N LEU A 82 -2.13 10.48 10.18
CA LEU A 82 -0.93 11.29 10.11
C LEU A 82 -1.29 12.77 10.31
N ILE A 83 -0.34 13.49 10.85
CA ILE A 83 -0.35 14.96 10.84
C ILE A 83 0.70 15.36 9.81
N LEU A 84 0.26 15.90 8.69
CA LEU A 84 1.12 16.49 7.68
C LEU A 84 1.25 17.99 7.95
N GLU A 85 2.46 18.51 7.78
CA GLU A 85 2.75 19.93 7.97
C GLU A 85 3.67 20.42 6.85
N THR A 86 3.59 21.68 6.53
CA THR A 86 4.67 22.30 5.75
C THR A 86 5.96 22.29 6.56
N LEU A 87 7.10 22.15 5.89
CA LEU A 87 8.41 22.12 6.56
C LEU A 87 8.62 23.34 7.45
N ASP A 88 8.27 24.52 6.97
CA ASP A 88 8.38 25.77 7.72
C ASP A 88 7.54 25.77 9.00
N HIS A 89 6.32 25.24 8.95
CA HIS A 89 5.44 25.12 10.12
C HIS A 89 6.03 24.16 11.14
N ALA A 90 6.47 22.98 10.70
CA ALA A 90 7.09 21.96 11.56
C ALA A 90 8.35 22.50 12.27
N LEU A 91 9.23 23.17 11.52
CA LEU A 91 10.46 23.76 12.08
C LEU A 91 10.20 24.88 13.08
N LYS A 92 9.19 25.77 12.82
CA LYS A 92 8.84 26.87 13.74
C LYS A 92 8.40 26.40 15.12
N ARG A 93 7.82 25.19 15.23
CA ARG A 93 7.35 24.60 16.50
C ARG A 93 8.26 23.51 17.06
N ASP A 94 9.45 23.34 16.47
CA ASP A 94 10.41 22.30 16.85
C ASP A 94 9.82 20.87 16.82
N ALA A 95 9.07 20.57 15.76
CA ALA A 95 8.41 19.27 15.59
C ALA A 95 9.43 18.16 15.29
N THR A 96 9.18 16.96 15.83
CA THR A 96 9.88 15.77 15.38
C THR A 96 9.38 15.37 14.01
N ILE A 97 10.22 15.51 12.98
CA ILE A 97 9.92 15.08 11.61
C ILE A 97 10.31 13.61 11.47
N HIS A 98 9.36 12.76 11.08
CA HIS A 98 9.56 11.32 10.92
C HIS A 98 9.95 10.93 9.50
N ALA A 99 9.32 11.56 8.52
CA ALA A 99 9.55 11.39 7.08
C ALA A 99 8.98 12.59 6.33
N GLU A 100 9.29 12.71 5.07
CA GLU A 100 8.73 13.68 4.13
C GLU A 100 7.90 12.94 3.08
N ILE A 101 6.72 13.46 2.73
CA ILE A 101 5.97 13.01 1.55
C ILE A 101 6.47 13.84 0.38
N ILE A 102 7.09 13.18 -0.59
CA ILE A 102 7.74 13.84 -1.73
C ILE A 102 6.99 13.68 -3.03
N GLY A 103 6.10 12.69 -3.14
CA GLY A 103 5.38 12.44 -4.37
C GLY A 103 4.05 11.71 -4.16
N TYR A 104 3.13 11.94 -5.08
CA TYR A 104 1.80 11.34 -5.10
C TYR A 104 1.36 11.10 -6.54
N GLY A 105 0.96 9.88 -6.84
CA GLY A 105 0.43 9.48 -8.15
C GLY A 105 -0.90 8.76 -7.99
N THR A 106 -1.85 9.05 -8.87
CA THR A 106 -3.15 8.39 -8.88
C THR A 106 -3.64 8.16 -10.30
N THR A 107 -4.26 7.00 -10.54
CA THR A 107 -4.84 6.61 -11.82
C THR A 107 -6.14 5.85 -11.62
N CYS A 108 -6.86 5.61 -12.72
CA CYS A 108 -8.04 4.74 -12.71
C CYS A 108 -7.96 3.78 -13.89
N ASP A 109 -8.18 2.48 -13.62
CA ASP A 109 -8.14 1.43 -14.64
C ASP A 109 -9.25 1.56 -15.70
N ALA A 110 -10.44 2.04 -15.30
CA ALA A 110 -11.64 2.08 -16.15
C ALA A 110 -11.93 0.73 -16.84
N HIS A 111 -11.64 -0.38 -16.17
CA HIS A 111 -11.70 -1.74 -16.73
C HIS A 111 -12.88 -2.55 -16.18
N HIS A 112 -12.90 -2.79 -14.88
CA HIS A 112 -13.90 -3.62 -14.22
C HIS A 112 -14.14 -3.14 -12.78
N ILE A 113 -15.34 -3.42 -12.24
CA ILE A 113 -15.72 -2.92 -10.90
C ILE A 113 -14.86 -3.50 -9.76
N THR A 114 -14.35 -4.73 -9.88
CA THR A 114 -13.57 -5.39 -8.82
C THR A 114 -12.24 -5.97 -9.29
N SER A 115 -12.08 -6.25 -10.59
CA SER A 115 -10.87 -6.85 -11.14
C SER A 115 -9.91 -5.78 -11.63
N PRO A 116 -8.62 -5.84 -11.29
CA PRO A 116 -7.63 -4.92 -11.84
C PRO A 116 -7.42 -5.18 -13.34
N THR A 117 -6.98 -4.17 -14.06
CA THR A 117 -6.57 -4.33 -15.46
C THR A 117 -5.42 -5.33 -15.57
N PRO A 118 -5.52 -6.35 -16.45
CA PRO A 118 -4.44 -7.32 -16.63
C PRO A 118 -3.08 -6.65 -16.92
N GLY A 119 -2.03 -7.16 -16.31
CA GLY A 119 -0.67 -6.63 -16.46
C GLY A 119 -0.36 -5.43 -15.58
N GLY A 120 -1.29 -4.97 -14.73
CA GLY A 120 -1.05 -3.94 -13.72
C GLY A 120 -0.73 -2.54 -14.26
N VAL A 121 -1.24 -2.22 -15.47
CA VAL A 121 -0.90 -0.97 -16.18
C VAL A 121 -1.24 0.28 -15.35
N GLY A 122 -2.44 0.32 -14.74
CA GLY A 122 -2.87 1.45 -13.93
C GLY A 122 -2.00 1.64 -12.69
N GLY A 123 -1.66 0.55 -11.98
CA GLY A 123 -0.76 0.58 -10.84
C GLY A 123 0.66 1.02 -11.23
N ALA A 124 1.18 0.54 -12.36
CA ALA A 124 2.48 0.96 -12.87
C ALA A 124 2.51 2.46 -13.17
N GLU A 125 1.46 2.98 -13.77
CA GLU A 125 1.38 4.40 -14.09
C GLU A 125 1.23 5.26 -12.82
N ALA A 126 0.47 4.82 -11.82
CA ALA A 126 0.37 5.52 -10.54
C ALA A 126 1.75 5.63 -9.86
N MET A 127 2.52 4.54 -9.81
CA MET A 127 3.90 4.56 -9.31
C MET A 127 4.81 5.52 -10.09
N LYS A 128 4.76 5.50 -11.42
CA LYS A 128 5.55 6.42 -12.27
C LYS A 128 5.18 7.88 -12.01
N LEU A 129 3.88 8.18 -11.89
CA LEU A 129 3.42 9.53 -11.58
C LEU A 129 3.92 10.00 -10.21
N ALA A 130 3.92 9.11 -9.19
CA ALA A 130 4.46 9.44 -7.88
C ALA A 130 5.98 9.72 -7.94
N LEU A 131 6.74 8.93 -8.69
CA LEU A 131 8.18 9.14 -8.89
C LEU A 131 8.46 10.45 -9.64
N ILE A 132 7.71 10.74 -10.70
CA ILE A 132 7.82 12.01 -11.46
C ILE A 132 7.51 13.20 -10.55
N ASP A 133 6.44 13.12 -9.76
CA ASP A 133 6.05 14.18 -8.83
C ASP A 133 7.11 14.44 -7.76
N GLY A 134 7.69 13.36 -7.22
CA GLY A 134 8.80 13.42 -6.26
C GLY A 134 10.17 13.74 -6.88
N GLN A 135 10.28 13.80 -8.20
CA GLN A 135 11.55 13.95 -8.93
C GLN A 135 12.57 12.87 -8.58
N ILE A 136 12.10 11.64 -8.40
CA ILE A 136 12.86 10.45 -8.00
C ILE A 136 13.04 9.54 -9.21
N ASN A 137 14.27 9.07 -9.43
CA ASN A 137 14.52 8.02 -10.41
C ASN A 137 14.11 6.66 -9.85
N PRO A 138 13.66 5.71 -10.69
CA PRO A 138 13.31 4.37 -10.25
C PRO A 138 14.39 3.68 -9.39
N GLU A 139 15.65 3.92 -9.71
CA GLU A 139 16.83 3.33 -9.03
C GLU A 139 17.05 3.85 -7.61
N GLU A 140 16.40 4.95 -7.23
CA GLU A 140 16.48 5.53 -5.88
C GLU A 140 15.48 4.93 -4.90
N VAL A 141 14.55 4.09 -5.38
CA VAL A 141 13.56 3.42 -4.52
C VAL A 141 14.23 2.30 -3.72
N ASP A 142 14.18 2.38 -2.40
CA ASP A 142 14.81 1.44 -1.49
C ASP A 142 13.87 0.34 -0.99
N TYR A 143 12.57 0.60 -0.95
CA TYR A 143 11.56 -0.32 -0.43
C TYR A 143 10.18 0.01 -0.99
N ILE A 144 9.34 -1.03 -1.18
CA ILE A 144 7.93 -0.90 -1.53
C ILE A 144 7.08 -1.57 -0.45
N ASN A 145 6.19 -0.80 0.17
CA ASN A 145 5.05 -1.35 0.91
C ASN A 145 3.94 -1.62 -0.10
N ALA A 146 3.77 -2.88 -0.43
CA ALA A 146 2.85 -3.28 -1.48
C ALA A 146 1.38 -3.25 -1.02
N HIS A 147 0.48 -3.09 -1.97
CA HIS A 147 -0.92 -3.36 -1.72
C HIS A 147 -1.14 -4.80 -1.27
N GLY A 148 -0.56 -5.78 -1.95
CA GLY A 148 -0.35 -7.16 -1.50
C GLY A 148 -1.48 -7.75 -0.67
N THR A 149 -2.65 -7.93 -1.27
CA THR A 149 -3.88 -8.33 -0.55
C THR A 149 -4.00 -9.82 -0.28
N SER A 150 -3.09 -10.64 -0.78
CA SER A 150 -3.24 -12.11 -0.75
C SER A 150 -4.35 -12.62 -1.68
N THR A 151 -4.77 -11.83 -2.67
CA THR A 151 -5.69 -12.28 -3.71
C THR A 151 -4.92 -12.76 -4.94
N PRO A 152 -5.40 -13.82 -5.63
CA PRO A 152 -4.71 -14.33 -6.82
C PRO A 152 -4.47 -13.26 -7.89
N ALA A 153 -5.47 -12.41 -8.15
CA ALA A 153 -5.40 -11.41 -9.20
C ALA A 153 -4.53 -10.19 -8.83
N ASN A 154 -4.69 -9.63 -7.61
CA ASN A 154 -3.93 -8.45 -7.23
C ASN A 154 -2.43 -8.70 -7.23
N ASP A 155 -1.98 -9.73 -6.52
CA ASP A 155 -0.55 -9.88 -6.21
C ASP A 155 0.29 -10.13 -7.46
N SER A 156 -0.22 -10.89 -8.43
CA SER A 156 0.43 -11.08 -9.72
C SER A 156 0.41 -9.82 -10.60
N ASN A 157 -0.70 -9.07 -10.60
CA ASN A 157 -0.79 -7.80 -11.31
C ASN A 157 0.11 -6.73 -10.70
N GLU A 158 0.17 -6.65 -9.37
CA GLU A 158 1.07 -5.73 -8.67
C GLU A 158 2.55 -6.04 -8.94
N THR A 159 2.91 -7.33 -8.97
CA THR A 159 4.25 -7.76 -9.39
C THR A 159 4.58 -7.24 -10.79
N SER A 160 3.64 -7.36 -11.73
CA SER A 160 3.80 -6.85 -13.10
C SER A 160 3.89 -5.32 -13.12
N ALA A 161 3.08 -4.63 -12.30
CA ALA A 161 3.09 -3.18 -12.18
C ALA A 161 4.44 -2.66 -11.66
N ILE A 162 4.98 -3.28 -10.60
CA ILE A 162 6.29 -2.92 -10.03
C ILE A 162 7.40 -3.08 -11.07
N LYS A 163 7.40 -4.20 -11.81
CA LYS A 163 8.36 -4.41 -12.90
C LYS A 163 8.25 -3.37 -14.01
N ALA A 164 7.02 -3.00 -14.39
CA ALA A 164 6.79 -1.99 -15.43
C ALA A 164 7.13 -0.57 -14.97
N ALA A 165 7.03 -0.28 -13.67
CA ALA A 165 7.39 1.02 -13.10
C ALA A 165 8.90 1.17 -12.89
N LEU A 166 9.56 0.15 -12.33
CA LEU A 166 10.97 0.23 -11.91
C LEU A 166 11.95 -0.48 -12.86
N GLY A 167 11.45 -1.14 -13.91
CA GLY A 167 12.31 -1.87 -14.84
C GLY A 167 13.16 -2.95 -14.14
N ASN A 168 14.44 -3.04 -14.49
CA ASN A 168 15.34 -4.02 -13.89
C ASN A 168 15.61 -3.79 -12.40
N HIS A 169 15.39 -2.57 -11.90
CA HIS A 169 15.57 -2.25 -10.49
C HIS A 169 14.53 -2.96 -9.59
N ALA A 170 13.36 -3.31 -10.13
CA ALA A 170 12.33 -4.07 -9.43
C ALA A 170 12.85 -5.34 -8.74
N TYR A 171 13.84 -6.01 -9.34
CA TYR A 171 14.45 -7.23 -8.78
C TYR A 171 15.46 -6.95 -7.64
N GLN A 172 15.78 -5.69 -7.38
CA GLN A 172 16.73 -5.27 -6.36
C GLN A 172 16.04 -4.59 -5.17
N VAL A 173 14.79 -4.18 -5.36
CA VAL A 173 13.98 -3.48 -4.35
C VAL A 173 13.22 -4.49 -3.51
N PRO A 174 13.50 -4.59 -2.20
CA PRO A 174 12.66 -5.37 -1.31
C PRO A 174 11.23 -4.81 -1.33
N THR A 175 10.27 -5.70 -1.44
CA THR A 175 8.84 -5.41 -1.45
C THR A 175 8.18 -6.23 -0.35
N SER A 176 7.32 -5.66 0.47
CA SER A 176 6.56 -6.48 1.43
C SER A 176 5.14 -6.01 1.60
N SER A 177 4.26 -6.92 2.03
CA SER A 177 2.90 -6.59 2.39
C SER A 177 2.69 -6.74 3.89
N THR A 178 2.46 -5.62 4.56
CA THR A 178 2.07 -5.58 5.98
C THR A 178 0.70 -6.20 6.21
N LYS A 179 -0.13 -6.34 5.17
CA LYS A 179 -1.43 -7.04 5.25
C LYS A 179 -1.29 -8.53 5.60
N SER A 180 -0.11 -9.11 5.43
CA SER A 180 0.17 -10.45 5.94
C SER A 180 0.01 -10.54 7.46
N MET A 181 0.23 -9.43 8.20
CA MET A 181 0.17 -9.32 9.65
C MET A 181 -1.11 -8.62 10.15
N THR A 182 -1.56 -7.59 9.44
CA THR A 182 -2.69 -6.74 9.87
C THR A 182 -4.04 -7.17 9.27
N GLY A 183 -4.03 -8.01 8.22
CA GLY A 183 -5.17 -8.13 7.34
C GLY A 183 -5.35 -6.88 6.48
N HIS A 184 -6.41 -6.86 5.69
CA HIS A 184 -6.76 -5.76 4.79
C HIS A 184 -7.81 -4.85 5.45
N LEU A 185 -7.39 -3.65 5.86
CA LEU A 185 -8.27 -2.66 6.49
C LEU A 185 -9.07 -1.84 5.45
N LEU A 186 -9.17 -2.31 4.21
CA LEU A 186 -9.91 -1.62 3.16
C LEU A 186 -9.53 -0.13 3.09
N GLY A 187 -10.48 0.78 3.33
CA GLY A 187 -10.22 2.23 3.31
C GLY A 187 -9.23 2.71 4.38
N GLY A 188 -9.05 1.96 5.46
CA GLY A 188 -8.07 2.25 6.52
C GLY A 188 -6.64 1.84 6.18
N SER A 189 -6.44 0.93 5.20
CA SER A 189 -5.13 0.34 4.89
C SER A 189 -4.06 1.37 4.57
N GLY A 190 -4.33 2.31 3.65
CA GLY A 190 -3.35 3.32 3.26
C GLY A 190 -2.85 4.19 4.42
N GLY A 191 -3.70 4.42 5.42
CA GLY A 191 -3.31 5.16 6.62
C GLY A 191 -2.28 4.41 7.46
N ILE A 192 -2.54 3.13 7.80
CA ILE A 192 -1.58 2.33 8.60
C ILE A 192 -0.30 2.03 7.82
N GLU A 193 -0.39 1.85 6.51
CA GLU A 193 0.75 1.58 5.64
C GLU A 193 1.67 2.78 5.51
N ALA A 194 1.13 4.00 5.42
CA ALA A 194 1.93 5.22 5.45
C ALA A 194 2.65 5.39 6.81
N VAL A 195 2.00 5.08 7.92
CA VAL A 195 2.66 5.04 9.24
C VAL A 195 3.76 3.99 9.26
N ALA A 196 3.51 2.79 8.74
CA ALA A 196 4.52 1.72 8.66
C ALA A 196 5.73 2.14 7.81
N CYS A 197 5.51 2.82 6.67
CA CYS A 197 6.59 3.35 5.82
C CYS A 197 7.43 4.41 6.55
N ALA A 198 6.80 5.36 7.23
CA ALA A 198 7.51 6.38 8.02
C ALA A 198 8.35 5.76 9.14
N LEU A 199 7.81 4.73 9.82
CA LEU A 199 8.53 4.00 10.86
C LEU A 199 9.64 3.12 10.28
N ALA A 200 9.44 2.52 9.10
CA ALA A 200 10.48 1.75 8.42
C ALA A 200 11.69 2.62 8.08
N ILE A 201 11.48 3.84 7.57
CA ILE A 201 12.54 4.83 7.33
C ILE A 201 13.23 5.18 8.65
N LYS A 202 12.46 5.52 9.69
CA LYS A 202 13.00 5.96 10.99
C LYS A 202 13.84 4.91 11.68
N HIS A 203 13.42 3.65 11.62
CA HIS A 203 14.06 2.55 12.33
C HIS A 203 15.00 1.73 11.45
N GLU A 204 15.09 2.04 10.16
CA GLU A 204 15.88 1.29 9.17
C GLU A 204 15.53 -0.22 9.14
N ILE A 205 14.23 -0.53 9.30
CA ILE A 205 13.71 -1.90 9.33
C ILE A 205 12.57 -2.05 8.33
N ILE A 206 12.70 -3.00 7.42
CA ILE A 206 11.65 -3.39 6.49
C ILE A 206 10.78 -4.47 7.17
N PRO A 207 9.45 -4.25 7.31
CA PRO A 207 8.55 -5.27 7.81
C PRO A 207 8.43 -6.43 6.82
N PRO A 208 8.25 -7.69 7.30
CA PRO A 208 8.19 -8.85 6.42
C PRO A 208 6.82 -9.02 5.78
N THR A 209 6.77 -9.84 4.72
CA THR A 209 5.59 -10.58 4.32
C THR A 209 5.61 -11.93 5.04
N ILE A 210 4.78 -12.11 6.07
CA ILE A 210 4.69 -13.41 6.76
C ILE A 210 3.83 -14.40 5.97
N ASN A 211 3.87 -15.69 6.35
CA ASN A 211 3.15 -16.79 5.70
C ASN A 211 3.58 -17.06 4.23
N TYR A 212 4.73 -16.53 3.82
CA TYR A 212 5.31 -16.82 2.51
C TYR A 212 6.11 -18.13 2.59
N SER A 213 5.54 -19.22 2.07
CA SER A 213 6.12 -20.57 2.13
C SER A 213 6.24 -21.22 0.77
N ASN A 214 5.41 -20.84 -0.18
CA ASN A 214 5.33 -21.43 -1.51
C ASN A 214 5.48 -20.34 -2.57
N PRO A 215 6.67 -20.19 -3.17
CA PRO A 215 6.90 -19.21 -4.23
C PRO A 215 5.92 -19.37 -5.40
N ASP A 216 5.40 -18.26 -5.90
CA ASP A 216 4.60 -18.21 -7.13
C ASP A 216 5.48 -17.71 -8.27
N PRO A 217 5.59 -18.47 -9.39
CA PRO A 217 6.37 -18.03 -10.56
C PRO A 217 5.90 -16.67 -11.16
N ASN A 218 4.65 -16.28 -10.92
CA ASN A 218 4.12 -14.99 -11.36
C ASN A 218 4.43 -13.86 -10.37
N CYS A 219 4.99 -14.19 -9.20
CA CYS A 219 5.36 -13.27 -8.14
C CYS A 219 6.83 -13.55 -7.78
N ASP A 220 7.76 -13.10 -8.62
CA ASP A 220 9.18 -13.47 -8.61
C ASP A 220 10.12 -12.34 -8.12
N LEU A 221 9.59 -11.39 -7.33
CA LEU A 221 10.38 -10.34 -6.69
C LEU A 221 10.81 -10.75 -5.27
N ASP A 222 11.58 -9.89 -4.59
CA ASP A 222 11.96 -10.07 -3.19
C ASP A 222 10.87 -9.56 -2.26
N TYR A 223 10.04 -10.45 -1.74
CA TYR A 223 8.91 -10.08 -0.86
C TYR A 223 9.24 -10.04 0.63
N VAL A 224 10.51 -10.00 1.00
CA VAL A 224 10.99 -9.99 2.41
C VAL A 224 10.31 -11.10 3.22
N PRO A 225 10.54 -12.37 2.87
CA PRO A 225 9.76 -13.48 3.41
C PRO A 225 9.98 -13.71 4.90
N ASN A 226 8.91 -13.72 5.66
CA ASN A 226 8.76 -14.20 7.04
C ASN A 226 9.59 -13.49 8.13
N LYS A 227 10.64 -12.74 7.81
CA LYS A 227 11.49 -12.04 8.76
C LYS A 227 11.75 -10.62 8.34
N ALA A 228 11.65 -9.69 9.29
CA ALA A 228 12.04 -8.30 9.07
C ALA A 228 13.52 -8.21 8.65
N ARG A 229 13.84 -7.18 7.87
CA ARG A 229 15.19 -6.96 7.35
C ARG A 229 15.68 -5.57 7.73
N GLU A 230 16.84 -5.50 8.34
CA GLU A 230 17.53 -4.24 8.56
C GLU A 230 18.07 -3.72 7.22
N LYS A 231 17.74 -2.49 6.88
CA LYS A 231 18.22 -1.79 5.68
C LYS A 231 18.03 -0.30 5.85
N LYS A 232 19.06 0.48 5.59
CA LYS A 232 18.95 1.93 5.50
C LYS A 232 18.01 2.30 4.34
N LEU A 233 17.02 3.14 4.60
CA LEU A 233 15.99 3.53 3.64
C LEU A 233 16.01 5.04 3.43
N GLY A 234 16.14 5.47 2.19
CA GLY A 234 15.99 6.86 1.75
C GLY A 234 14.62 7.11 1.13
N VAL A 235 14.22 6.30 0.15
CA VAL A 235 12.97 6.45 -0.58
C VAL A 235 12.12 5.19 -0.46
N VAL A 236 10.87 5.36 -0.05
CA VAL A 236 9.90 4.27 0.12
C VAL A 236 8.63 4.59 -0.66
N LEU A 237 8.13 3.63 -1.44
CA LEU A 237 6.81 3.69 -2.07
C LEU A 237 5.77 2.93 -1.24
N SER A 238 4.53 3.41 -1.23
CA SER A 238 3.38 2.70 -0.68
C SER A 238 2.27 2.62 -1.72
N ASN A 239 1.85 1.42 -2.08
CA ASN A 239 0.83 1.19 -3.10
C ASN A 239 -0.53 0.90 -2.47
N SER A 240 -1.58 1.46 -3.06
CA SER A 240 -2.97 1.12 -2.73
C SER A 240 -3.78 0.96 -4.00
N PHE A 241 -4.38 -0.22 -4.21
CA PHE A 241 -5.23 -0.52 -5.36
C PHE A 241 -6.64 -0.84 -4.88
N GLY A 242 -7.62 -0.08 -5.33
CA GLY A 242 -9.00 -0.18 -4.86
C GLY A 242 -9.96 -0.73 -5.91
N PHE A 243 -11.00 -1.41 -5.47
CA PHE A 243 -12.16 -1.72 -6.30
C PHE A 243 -12.67 -0.44 -6.96
N GLY A 244 -13.20 -0.55 -8.19
CA GLY A 244 -13.48 0.59 -9.06
C GLY A 244 -12.29 0.98 -9.95
N GLY A 245 -11.14 0.32 -9.78
CA GLY A 245 -9.92 0.57 -10.56
C GLY A 245 -9.09 1.73 -10.04
N HIS A 246 -9.25 2.11 -8.78
CA HIS A 246 -8.45 3.17 -8.15
C HIS A 246 -7.04 2.67 -7.86
N ASN A 247 -6.02 3.38 -8.34
CA ASN A 247 -4.60 3.10 -8.10
C ASN A 247 -3.92 4.35 -7.53
N VAL A 248 -3.18 4.16 -6.46
CA VAL A 248 -2.47 5.22 -5.75
C VAL A 248 -1.09 4.73 -5.34
#